data_b37f06bb97f606bba662386cb09b14eb
#
_entry.id   b37f06bb97f606bba662386cb09b14eb
#
_cell.length_a   1.000
_cell.length_b   1.000
_cell.length_c   1.000
_cell.angle_alpha   90.00
_cell.angle_beta   90.00
_cell.angle_gamma   90.00
#
_symmetry.space_group_name_H-M   'P 1'
#
loop_
_entity.id
_entity.type
_entity.pdbx_description
1 polymer ?
#
loop_
_entity_poly.entity_id
_entity_poly.type
_entity_poly.pdbx_seq_one_letter_code
_entity_poly.pdbx_strand_id
1 'polypeptide(L)'
;MTKKFVLRLFIAIIVIFLIFICYSAISIWSFGNKNQLVKTDAAVVLGAAVWGDEPSPVFRERINHSIWLYENNYVEKIIFTGGKGEDDAYAESEVARDYAIKNNVNAEDILIETKSKITEENLQYAYEIANEKNTFTIVSDPLHMKRAIVMAKDIGMEAYSSPTQSSVYKTLNSKTPFFFRELFFYIGYIFSLPFR
;
A
#
# COMPACT_ATOMS: atom_id res chain seq x y z
N MET A 1 -12.03 28.58 -35.36
CA MET A 1 -10.77 28.46 -34.62
C MET A 1 -9.59 28.35 -35.58
N THR A 2 -8.53 29.14 -35.46
CA THR A 2 -7.39 29.07 -36.38
C THR A 2 -6.54 27.82 -36.06
N LYS A 3 -5.93 27.20 -37.11
CA LYS A 3 -5.07 26.03 -36.94
C LYS A 3 -3.94 26.28 -35.91
N LYS A 4 -3.43 27.50 -35.84
CA LYS A 4 -2.42 27.94 -34.87
C LYS A 4 -2.93 27.89 -33.40
N PHE A 5 -4.22 28.25 -33.19
CA PHE A 5 -4.83 28.19 -31.86
C PHE A 5 -5.00 26.77 -31.38
N VAL A 6 -5.50 25.86 -32.25
CA VAL A 6 -5.64 24.43 -31.92
C VAL A 6 -4.30 23.80 -31.59
N LEU A 7 -3.25 24.09 -32.36
CA LEU A 7 -1.91 23.58 -32.11
C LEU A 7 -1.37 24.09 -30.76
N ARG A 8 -1.53 25.37 -30.43
CA ARG A 8 -1.11 25.93 -29.13
C ARG A 8 -1.86 25.28 -27.97
N LEU A 9 -3.15 25.05 -28.09
CA LEU A 9 -3.94 24.38 -27.08
C LEU A 9 -3.47 22.94 -26.87
N PHE A 10 -3.22 22.21 -27.95
CA PHE A 10 -2.70 20.84 -27.91
C PHE A 10 -1.34 20.76 -27.22
N ILE A 11 -0.40 21.66 -27.56
CA ILE A 11 0.90 21.76 -26.91
C ILE A 11 0.74 22.07 -25.41
N ALA A 12 -0.14 23.00 -25.04
CA ALA A 12 -0.40 23.34 -23.65
C ALA A 12 -0.90 22.12 -22.84
N ILE A 13 -1.82 21.34 -23.41
CA ILE A 13 -2.33 20.11 -22.76
C ILE A 13 -1.20 19.10 -22.54
N ILE A 14 -0.34 18.89 -23.54
CA ILE A 14 0.81 17.98 -23.42
C ILE A 14 1.75 18.47 -22.30
N VAL A 15 2.08 19.74 -22.26
CA VAL A 15 2.97 20.33 -21.24
C VAL A 15 2.38 20.15 -19.84
N ILE A 16 1.08 20.44 -19.66
CA ILE A 16 0.40 20.22 -18.37
C ILE A 16 0.44 18.75 -17.97
N PHE A 17 0.20 17.84 -18.90
CA PHE A 17 0.27 16.40 -18.63
C PHE A 17 1.67 15.94 -18.24
N LEU A 18 2.72 16.43 -18.92
CA LEU A 18 4.11 16.13 -18.55
C LEU A 18 4.47 16.69 -17.17
N ILE A 19 4.03 17.91 -16.83
CA ILE A 19 4.21 18.48 -15.50
C ILE A 19 3.53 17.61 -14.44
N PHE A 20 2.32 17.12 -14.70
CA PHE A 20 1.60 16.23 -13.80
C PHE A 20 2.32 14.90 -13.59
N ILE A 21 2.87 14.30 -14.65
CA ILE A 21 3.70 13.08 -14.54
C ILE A 21 4.94 13.33 -13.68
N CYS A 22 5.67 14.40 -13.95
CA CYS A 22 6.86 14.76 -13.17
C CYS A 22 6.53 15.00 -11.69
N TYR A 23 5.46 15.73 -11.41
CA TYR A 23 4.98 15.96 -10.04
C TYR A 23 4.62 14.65 -9.35
N SER A 24 3.90 13.76 -10.02
CA SER A 24 3.52 12.44 -9.49
C SER A 24 4.75 11.58 -9.18
N ALA A 25 5.74 11.58 -10.09
CA ALA A 25 6.99 10.85 -9.91
C ALA A 25 7.77 11.35 -8.69
N ILE A 26 7.94 12.66 -8.55
CA ILE A 26 8.60 13.28 -7.39
C ILE A 26 7.81 12.99 -6.11
N SER A 27 6.48 13.08 -6.17
CA SER A 27 5.60 12.82 -5.02
C SER A 27 5.72 11.38 -4.52
N ILE A 28 5.73 10.37 -5.41
CA ILE A 28 5.92 8.96 -5.05
C ILE A 28 7.28 8.76 -4.40
N TRP A 29 8.33 9.29 -5.02
CA TRP A 29 9.69 9.11 -4.54
C TRP A 29 9.92 9.75 -3.16
N SER A 30 9.49 10.99 -2.98
CA SER A 30 9.65 11.72 -1.72
C SER A 30 8.77 11.15 -0.61
N PHE A 31 7.55 10.69 -0.94
CA PHE A 31 6.63 10.13 0.05
C PHE A 31 7.09 8.77 0.56
N GLY A 32 7.82 7.99 -0.24
CA GLY A 32 8.29 6.66 0.13
C GLY A 32 9.15 6.61 1.41
N ASN A 33 9.78 7.73 1.78
CA ASN A 33 10.55 7.85 3.01
C ASN A 33 9.74 8.45 4.18
N LYS A 34 8.46 8.74 3.97
CA LYS A 34 7.62 9.37 5.00
C LYS A 34 7.14 8.32 6.00
N ASN A 35 7.88 8.17 7.10
CA ASN A 35 7.49 7.34 8.23
C ASN A 35 6.80 8.21 9.31
N GLN A 36 5.56 7.89 9.62
CA GLN A 36 4.75 8.58 10.63
C GLN A 36 4.54 7.61 11.80
N LEU A 37 5.46 7.65 12.76
CA LEU A 37 5.38 6.84 13.98
C LEU A 37 4.39 7.47 14.97
N VAL A 38 3.11 7.42 14.62
CA VAL A 38 1.99 7.84 15.44
C VAL A 38 1.35 6.60 16.05
N LYS A 39 0.91 6.67 17.30
CA LYS A 39 0.11 5.58 17.89
C LYS A 39 -1.26 5.54 17.21
N THR A 40 -1.63 4.36 16.72
CA THR A 40 -2.89 4.10 16.04
C THR A 40 -3.55 2.82 16.56
N ASP A 41 -4.83 2.66 16.31
CA ASP A 41 -5.59 1.49 16.76
C ASP A 41 -5.11 0.21 16.06
N ALA A 42 -4.76 0.28 14.77
CA ALA A 42 -4.34 -0.90 14.03
C ALA A 42 -3.31 -0.59 12.93
N ALA A 43 -2.41 -1.56 12.68
CA ALA A 43 -1.62 -1.61 11.45
C ALA A 43 -2.39 -2.36 10.37
N VAL A 44 -2.58 -1.76 9.19
CA VAL A 44 -3.07 -2.44 7.99
C VAL A 44 -1.89 -2.80 7.11
N VAL A 45 -1.62 -4.09 7.00
CA VAL A 45 -0.50 -4.64 6.23
C VAL A 45 -1.01 -5.06 4.87
N LEU A 46 -0.59 -4.33 3.82
CA LEU A 46 -1.01 -4.66 2.46
C LEU A 46 -0.38 -5.97 2.00
N GLY A 47 -1.20 -6.84 1.44
CA GLY A 47 -0.80 -8.14 0.92
C GLY A 47 0.29 -8.06 -0.15
N ALA A 48 1.02 -9.15 -0.29
CA ALA A 48 1.96 -9.42 -1.37
C ALA A 48 2.11 -10.93 -1.53
N ALA A 49 2.72 -11.36 -2.65
CA ALA A 49 2.80 -12.77 -3.01
C ALA A 49 3.26 -13.68 -1.87
N VAL A 50 2.75 -14.89 -1.85
CA VAL A 50 3.16 -16.00 -0.98
C VAL A 50 3.81 -17.13 -1.79
N TRP A 51 4.60 -17.96 -1.15
CA TRP A 51 5.26 -19.14 -1.73
C TRP A 51 4.85 -20.37 -0.92
N GLY A 52 3.68 -20.94 -1.27
CA GLY A 52 3.06 -21.99 -0.47
C GLY A 52 2.56 -21.44 0.87
N ASP A 53 3.11 -21.93 1.97
CA ASP A 53 2.79 -21.54 3.35
C ASP A 53 3.77 -20.48 3.94
N GLU A 54 4.67 -19.94 3.11
CA GLU A 54 5.64 -18.93 3.53
C GLU A 54 5.41 -17.59 2.80
N PRO A 55 5.60 -16.44 3.48
CA PRO A 55 5.52 -15.16 2.81
C PRO A 55 6.72 -14.94 1.89
N SER A 56 6.50 -14.37 0.69
CA SER A 56 7.59 -13.90 -0.17
C SER A 56 8.52 -12.93 0.59
N PRO A 57 9.77 -12.74 0.13
CA PRO A 57 10.69 -11.80 0.80
C PRO A 57 10.11 -10.39 0.97
N VAL A 58 9.35 -9.90 -0.02
CA VAL A 58 8.67 -8.60 0.05
C VAL A 58 7.62 -8.59 1.14
N PHE A 59 6.77 -9.62 1.20
CA PHE A 59 5.70 -9.70 2.17
C PHE A 59 6.25 -9.90 3.59
N ARG A 60 7.28 -10.69 3.74
CA ARG A 60 7.97 -10.91 5.02
C ARG A 60 8.47 -9.60 5.65
N GLU A 61 9.04 -8.70 4.85
CA GLU A 61 9.47 -7.39 5.35
C GLU A 61 8.30 -6.54 5.86
N ARG A 62 7.14 -6.58 5.18
CA ARG A 62 5.92 -5.90 5.65
C ARG A 62 5.43 -6.49 6.96
N ILE A 63 5.36 -7.81 7.06
CA ILE A 63 4.92 -8.52 8.28
C ILE A 63 5.88 -8.19 9.43
N ASN A 64 7.19 -8.32 9.23
CA ASN A 64 8.19 -8.01 10.26
C ASN A 64 8.09 -6.57 10.74
N HIS A 65 7.84 -5.61 9.83
CA HIS A 65 7.67 -4.22 10.21
C HIS A 65 6.41 -3.99 11.04
N SER A 66 5.31 -4.68 10.73
CA SER A 66 4.08 -4.60 11.53
C SER A 66 4.23 -5.26 12.91
N ILE A 67 4.98 -6.35 13.01
CA ILE A 67 5.33 -6.97 14.29
C ILE A 67 6.13 -5.98 15.14
N TRP A 68 7.14 -5.34 14.54
CA TRP A 68 7.91 -4.30 15.24
C TRP A 68 7.03 -3.15 15.74
N LEU A 69 6.07 -2.67 14.95
CA LEU A 69 5.12 -1.63 15.37
C LEU A 69 4.28 -2.10 16.57
N TYR A 70 3.82 -3.35 16.55
CA TYR A 70 3.03 -3.95 17.63
C TYR A 70 3.86 -4.11 18.91
N GLU A 71 5.05 -4.69 18.84
CA GLU A 71 5.94 -4.89 19.99
C GLU A 71 6.38 -3.58 20.65
N ASN A 72 6.47 -2.49 19.86
CA ASN A 72 6.82 -1.16 20.36
C ASN A 72 5.60 -0.30 20.73
N ASN A 73 4.40 -0.89 20.79
CA ASN A 73 3.15 -0.24 21.18
C ASN A 73 2.77 0.98 20.31
N TYR A 74 3.13 0.95 19.01
CA TYR A 74 2.62 1.92 18.03
C TYR A 74 1.24 1.53 17.52
N VAL A 75 0.88 0.25 17.57
CA VAL A 75 -0.43 -0.27 17.18
C VAL A 75 -0.91 -1.30 18.21
N GLU A 76 -2.22 -1.38 18.39
CA GLU A 76 -2.85 -2.38 19.30
C GLU A 76 -3.17 -3.67 18.58
N LYS A 77 -3.52 -3.59 17.29
CA LYS A 77 -3.92 -4.71 16.45
C LYS A 77 -3.15 -4.70 15.14
N ILE A 78 -3.08 -5.86 14.50
CA ILE A 78 -2.57 -5.99 13.12
C ILE A 78 -3.68 -6.56 12.24
N ILE A 79 -3.93 -5.92 11.11
CA ILE A 79 -4.87 -6.37 10.08
C ILE A 79 -4.05 -6.79 8.87
N PHE A 80 -3.95 -8.08 8.62
CA PHE A 80 -3.35 -8.59 7.39
C PHE A 80 -4.38 -8.69 6.29
N THR A 81 -4.01 -8.22 5.10
CA THR A 81 -4.87 -8.21 3.93
C THR A 81 -4.28 -9.06 2.81
N GLY A 82 -5.13 -9.49 1.89
CA GLY A 82 -4.74 -10.25 0.72
C GLY A 82 -5.45 -11.59 0.64
N GLY A 83 -6.16 -11.75 -0.47
CA GLY A 83 -6.89 -12.97 -0.79
C GLY A 83 -6.00 -14.08 -1.31
N LYS A 84 -6.65 -15.13 -1.80
CA LYS A 84 -6.00 -16.28 -2.39
C LYS A 84 -5.79 -16.08 -3.89
N GLY A 85 -4.55 -16.24 -4.36
CA GLY A 85 -4.24 -16.33 -5.78
C GLY A 85 -4.82 -17.60 -6.42
N GLU A 86 -4.90 -17.67 -7.75
CA GLU A 86 -5.53 -18.79 -8.46
C GLU A 86 -4.84 -20.13 -8.17
N ASP A 87 -3.51 -20.12 -8.08
CA ASP A 87 -2.69 -21.32 -7.86
C ASP A 87 -2.22 -21.48 -6.41
N ASP A 88 -2.55 -20.55 -5.51
CA ASP A 88 -2.10 -20.57 -4.12
C ASP A 88 -2.95 -21.57 -3.29
N ALA A 89 -2.33 -22.19 -2.29
CA ALA A 89 -3.05 -23.05 -1.33
C ALA A 89 -3.76 -22.22 -0.26
N TYR A 90 -3.18 -21.09 0.15
CA TYR A 90 -3.63 -20.22 1.22
C TYR A 90 -3.80 -18.78 0.75
N ALA A 91 -4.62 -17.99 1.45
CA ALA A 91 -4.67 -16.55 1.24
C ALA A 91 -3.40 -15.88 1.79
N GLU A 92 -2.98 -14.77 1.17
CA GLU A 92 -1.82 -14.00 1.63
C GLU A 92 -1.94 -13.62 3.12
N SER A 93 -3.12 -13.18 3.54
CA SER A 93 -3.42 -12.79 4.92
C SER A 93 -3.38 -13.96 5.92
N GLU A 94 -3.73 -15.19 5.50
CA GLU A 94 -3.62 -16.40 6.34
C GLU A 94 -2.15 -16.72 6.61
N VAL A 95 -1.31 -16.71 5.57
CA VAL A 95 0.13 -16.93 5.68
C VAL A 95 0.79 -15.87 6.57
N ALA A 96 0.37 -14.60 6.43
CA ALA A 96 0.88 -13.50 7.26
C ALA A 96 0.51 -13.66 8.72
N ARG A 97 -0.75 -14.03 9.02
CA ARG A 97 -1.21 -14.32 10.40
C ARG A 97 -0.37 -15.42 11.03
N ASP A 98 -0.23 -16.54 10.34
CA ASP A 98 0.47 -17.71 10.88
C ASP A 98 1.96 -17.41 11.09
N TYR A 99 2.56 -16.62 10.20
CA TYR A 99 3.92 -16.12 10.39
C TYR A 99 4.03 -15.17 11.60
N ALA A 100 3.09 -14.25 11.79
CA ALA A 100 3.10 -13.33 12.93
C ALA A 100 2.91 -14.06 14.27
N ILE A 101 2.02 -15.06 14.34
CA ILE A 101 1.84 -15.91 15.54
C ILE A 101 3.12 -16.66 15.87
N LYS A 102 3.81 -17.25 14.88
CA LYS A 102 5.12 -17.88 15.06
C LYS A 102 6.19 -16.91 15.59
N ASN A 103 6.01 -15.62 15.39
CA ASN A 103 6.86 -14.54 15.87
C ASN A 103 6.25 -13.80 17.09
N ASN A 104 5.49 -14.49 17.92
CA ASN A 104 4.97 -14.06 19.22
C ASN A 104 3.94 -12.92 19.20
N VAL A 105 3.28 -12.65 18.09
CA VAL A 105 2.09 -11.79 18.08
C VAL A 105 0.90 -12.58 18.63
N ASN A 106 0.15 -11.98 19.54
CA ASN A 106 -1.01 -12.62 20.12
C ASN A 106 -2.12 -12.82 19.05
N ALA A 107 -2.62 -14.03 18.91
CA ALA A 107 -3.63 -14.34 17.88
C ALA A 107 -4.92 -13.50 18.00
N GLU A 108 -5.27 -13.08 19.22
CA GLU A 108 -6.45 -12.23 19.49
C GLU A 108 -6.24 -10.79 19.00
N ASP A 109 -4.99 -10.38 18.74
CA ASP A 109 -4.63 -9.06 18.25
C ASP A 109 -4.46 -9.01 16.71
N ILE A 110 -4.74 -10.13 16.04
CA ILE A 110 -4.65 -10.24 14.59
C ILE A 110 -6.04 -10.36 13.97
N LEU A 111 -6.31 -9.49 12.98
CA LEU A 111 -7.44 -9.61 12.07
C LEU A 111 -6.94 -9.96 10.67
N ILE A 112 -7.73 -10.70 9.90
CA ILE A 112 -7.41 -11.04 8.50
C ILE A 112 -8.60 -10.79 7.60
N GLU A 113 -8.35 -10.32 6.39
CA GLU A 113 -9.29 -10.36 5.28
C GLU A 113 -8.69 -11.21 4.14
N THR A 114 -9.50 -12.05 3.53
CA THR A 114 -9.06 -13.10 2.60
C THR A 114 -9.68 -12.97 1.20
N LYS A 115 -10.31 -11.84 0.89
CA LYS A 115 -11.11 -11.67 -0.33
C LYS A 115 -10.47 -10.80 -1.37
N SER A 116 -9.65 -9.84 -0.94
CA SER A 116 -9.09 -8.80 -1.80
C SER A 116 -8.12 -9.34 -2.83
N LYS A 117 -8.13 -8.74 -4.01
CA LYS A 117 -7.23 -9.02 -5.13
C LYS A 117 -6.41 -7.81 -5.57
N ILE A 118 -6.80 -6.62 -5.14
CA ILE A 118 -6.14 -5.36 -5.46
C ILE A 118 -6.00 -4.48 -4.22
N THR A 119 -5.11 -3.50 -4.28
CA THR A 119 -4.80 -2.62 -3.13
C THR A 119 -6.03 -1.89 -2.58
N GLU A 120 -6.94 -1.48 -3.44
CA GLU A 120 -8.16 -0.79 -3.03
C GLU A 120 -9.07 -1.70 -2.20
N GLU A 121 -9.26 -2.94 -2.64
CA GLU A 121 -10.01 -3.95 -1.90
C GLU A 121 -9.33 -4.32 -0.57
N ASN A 122 -7.99 -4.42 -0.56
CA ASN A 122 -7.23 -4.62 0.68
C ASN A 122 -7.59 -3.57 1.74
N LEU A 123 -7.61 -2.31 1.35
CA LEU A 123 -7.93 -1.20 2.26
C LEU A 123 -9.41 -1.17 2.63
N GLN A 124 -10.30 -1.35 1.64
CA GLN A 124 -11.75 -1.37 1.86
C GLN A 124 -12.14 -2.46 2.86
N TYR A 125 -11.72 -3.70 2.60
CA TYR A 125 -12.10 -4.83 3.47
C TYR A 125 -11.39 -4.77 4.82
N ALA A 126 -10.15 -4.25 4.89
CA ALA A 126 -9.51 -3.98 6.18
C ALA A 126 -10.32 -2.98 7.01
N TYR A 127 -10.82 -1.92 6.38
CA TYR A 127 -11.64 -0.90 7.03
C TYR A 127 -12.98 -1.49 7.53
N GLU A 128 -13.62 -2.35 6.73
CA GLU A 128 -14.88 -3.02 7.08
C GLU A 128 -14.72 -3.94 8.30
N ILE A 129 -13.63 -4.71 8.39
CA ILE A 129 -13.40 -5.63 9.51
C ILE A 129 -12.80 -4.98 10.75
N ALA A 130 -12.33 -3.75 10.64
CA ALA A 130 -11.71 -3.02 11.75
C ALA A 130 -12.69 -2.67 12.87
N ASN A 131 -14.00 -2.80 12.63
CA ASN A 131 -15.08 -2.47 13.57
C ASN A 131 -14.96 -1.02 14.10
N GLU A 132 -14.78 -0.86 15.42
CA GLU A 132 -14.72 0.45 16.10
C GLU A 132 -13.33 1.15 16.00
N LYS A 133 -12.39 0.62 15.21
CA LYS A 133 -11.08 1.24 14.99
C LYS A 133 -11.21 2.45 14.08
N ASN A 134 -10.54 3.53 14.46
CA ASN A 134 -10.65 4.81 13.75
C ASN A 134 -9.34 5.25 13.09
N THR A 135 -8.20 4.88 13.66
CA THR A 135 -6.87 5.31 13.24
C THR A 135 -6.03 4.13 12.76
N PHE A 136 -5.35 4.29 11.62
CA PHE A 136 -4.67 3.18 10.96
C PHE A 136 -3.24 3.55 10.55
N THR A 137 -2.30 2.67 10.84
CA THR A 137 -0.96 2.71 10.26
C THR A 137 -0.91 1.79 9.05
N ILE A 138 -0.72 2.35 7.85
CA ILE A 138 -0.59 1.56 6.62
C ILE A 138 0.86 1.10 6.47
N VAL A 139 1.04 -0.21 6.30
CA VAL A 139 2.35 -0.85 6.12
C VAL A 139 2.46 -1.41 4.71
N SER A 140 3.45 -0.94 3.96
CA SER A 140 3.78 -1.41 2.62
C SER A 140 5.20 -1.02 2.22
N ASP A 141 5.61 -1.34 0.97
CA ASP A 141 6.89 -0.89 0.43
C ASP A 141 6.94 0.63 0.20
N PRO A 142 8.11 1.27 0.34
CA PRO A 142 8.26 2.72 0.23
C PRO A 142 7.62 3.33 -1.02
N LEU A 143 7.88 2.78 -2.21
CA LEU A 143 7.35 3.34 -3.46
C LEU A 143 5.83 3.13 -3.65
N HIS A 144 5.24 2.16 -2.94
CA HIS A 144 3.79 1.91 -2.95
C HIS A 144 3.03 2.86 -2.01
N MET A 145 3.69 3.40 -0.97
CA MET A 145 3.03 4.13 0.12
C MET A 145 2.19 5.32 -0.34
N LYS A 146 2.67 6.09 -1.34
CA LYS A 146 1.92 7.26 -1.83
C LYS A 146 0.53 6.87 -2.33
N ARG A 147 0.44 5.81 -3.14
CA ARG A 147 -0.83 5.30 -3.68
C ARG A 147 -1.71 4.71 -2.58
N ALA A 148 -1.13 3.90 -1.70
CA ALA A 148 -1.85 3.27 -0.60
C ALA A 148 -2.50 4.31 0.34
N ILE A 149 -1.77 5.34 0.74
CA ILE A 149 -2.30 6.39 1.63
C ILE A 149 -3.38 7.24 0.96
N VAL A 150 -3.24 7.54 -0.35
CA VAL A 150 -4.30 8.27 -1.07
C VAL A 150 -5.57 7.42 -1.10
N MET A 151 -5.48 6.15 -1.48
CA MET A 151 -6.62 5.22 -1.49
C MET A 151 -7.27 5.07 -0.10
N ALA A 152 -6.46 4.89 0.96
CA ALA A 152 -6.97 4.76 2.32
C ALA A 152 -7.78 6.00 2.75
N LYS A 153 -7.29 7.20 2.43
CA LYS A 153 -7.98 8.45 2.76
C LYS A 153 -9.25 8.66 1.96
N ASP A 154 -9.27 8.26 0.69
CA ASP A 154 -10.44 8.39 -0.18
C ASP A 154 -11.62 7.52 0.30
N ILE A 155 -11.37 6.39 0.95
CA ILE A 155 -12.40 5.55 1.58
C ILE A 155 -12.72 5.96 3.02
N GLY A 156 -12.17 7.08 3.51
CA GLY A 156 -12.48 7.65 4.82
C GLY A 156 -11.61 7.18 5.98
N MET A 157 -10.54 6.42 5.74
CA MET A 157 -9.62 6.01 6.81
C MET A 157 -8.77 7.19 7.30
N GLU A 158 -8.65 7.34 8.63
CA GLU A 158 -7.60 8.17 9.22
C GLU A 158 -6.28 7.40 9.18
N ALA A 159 -5.53 7.56 8.09
CA ALA A 159 -4.39 6.73 7.74
C ALA A 159 -3.04 7.47 7.82
N TYR A 160 -2.07 6.79 8.44
CA TYR A 160 -0.68 7.21 8.63
C TYR A 160 0.27 6.25 7.91
N SER A 161 1.34 6.79 7.33
CA SER A 161 2.31 6.04 6.53
C SER A 161 3.40 5.44 7.40
N SER A 162 3.64 4.14 7.27
CA SER A 162 4.82 3.46 7.86
C SER A 162 5.42 2.47 6.85
N PRO A 163 6.28 2.95 5.94
CA PRO A 163 6.94 2.10 4.96
C PRO A 163 7.92 1.13 5.63
N THR A 164 8.10 -0.05 5.03
CA THR A 164 9.11 -1.03 5.48
C THR A 164 10.49 -0.38 5.49
N GLN A 165 11.23 -0.61 6.58
CA GLN A 165 12.59 -0.05 6.75
C GLN A 165 13.64 -0.84 5.95
N SER A 166 13.39 -2.12 5.71
CA SER A 166 14.23 -3.05 4.95
C SER A 166 13.50 -3.49 3.68
N SER A 167 13.50 -2.67 2.65
CA SER A 167 12.91 -3.05 1.37
C SER A 167 13.80 -4.01 0.60
N VAL A 168 13.21 -5.05 0.00
CA VAL A 168 13.88 -5.98 -0.93
C VAL A 168 14.37 -5.27 -2.19
N TYR A 169 13.73 -4.18 -2.57
CA TYR A 169 14.11 -3.34 -3.71
C TYR A 169 15.30 -2.43 -3.36
N LYS A 170 16.52 -3.00 -3.31
CA LYS A 170 17.74 -2.28 -2.88
C LYS A 170 18.49 -1.60 -4.04
N THR A 171 18.51 -2.23 -5.22
CA THR A 171 19.26 -1.77 -6.39
C THR A 171 18.40 -0.90 -7.31
N LEU A 172 19.03 -0.06 -8.13
CA LEU A 172 18.33 0.70 -9.17
C LEU A 172 17.58 -0.24 -10.14
N ASN A 173 18.18 -1.38 -10.50
CA ASN A 173 17.55 -2.36 -11.38
C ASN A 173 16.25 -2.95 -10.81
N SER A 174 16.15 -3.14 -9.49
CA SER A 174 14.93 -3.62 -8.83
C SER A 174 13.93 -2.50 -8.55
N LYS A 175 14.42 -1.30 -8.21
CA LYS A 175 13.57 -0.14 -7.90
C LYS A 175 12.90 0.45 -9.13
N THR A 176 13.60 0.52 -10.26
CA THR A 176 13.13 1.22 -11.47
C THR A 176 11.84 0.61 -12.04
N PRO A 177 11.74 -0.71 -12.31
CA PRO A 177 10.48 -1.30 -12.78
C PRO A 177 9.33 -1.10 -11.78
N PHE A 178 9.61 -1.26 -10.50
CA PHE A 178 8.61 -1.07 -9.45
C PHE A 178 8.13 0.39 -9.39
N PHE A 179 9.04 1.35 -9.49
CA PHE A 179 8.70 2.78 -9.52
C PHE A 179 7.77 3.14 -10.70
N PHE A 180 8.11 2.70 -11.92
CA PHE A 180 7.27 2.96 -13.10
C PHE A 180 5.90 2.27 -13.01
N ARG A 181 5.84 1.08 -12.43
CA ARG A 181 4.58 0.39 -12.14
C ARG A 181 3.72 1.21 -11.18
N GLU A 182 4.29 1.67 -10.08
CA GLU A 182 3.54 2.48 -9.11
C GLU A 182 3.14 3.85 -9.67
N LEU A 183 3.99 4.48 -10.48
CA LEU A 183 3.66 5.73 -11.19
C LEU A 183 2.47 5.53 -12.13
N PHE A 184 2.47 4.46 -12.90
CA PHE A 184 1.35 4.12 -13.80
C PHE A 184 0.05 3.91 -13.03
N PHE A 185 0.06 3.06 -12.00
CA PHE A 185 -1.13 2.79 -11.20
C PHE A 185 -1.60 4.01 -10.39
N TYR A 186 -0.69 4.83 -9.89
CA TYR A 186 -1.05 6.07 -9.20
C TYR A 186 -1.75 7.06 -10.11
N ILE A 187 -1.19 7.30 -11.30
CA ILE A 187 -1.80 8.17 -12.32
C ILE A 187 -3.18 7.63 -12.72
N GLY A 188 -3.28 6.32 -13.02
CA GLY A 188 -4.54 5.67 -13.36
C GLY A 188 -5.60 5.84 -12.27
N TYR A 189 -5.19 5.67 -11.00
CA TYR A 189 -6.07 5.87 -9.86
C TYR A 189 -6.59 7.32 -9.78
N ILE A 190 -5.71 8.31 -9.86
CA ILE A 190 -6.11 9.73 -9.80
C ILE A 190 -7.09 10.09 -10.94
N PHE A 191 -6.85 9.58 -12.15
CA PHE A 191 -7.77 9.82 -13.26
C PHE A 191 -9.10 9.07 -13.12
N SER A 192 -9.18 8.00 -12.34
CA SER A 192 -10.44 7.28 -12.10
C SER A 192 -11.35 7.95 -11.08
N LEU A 193 -10.81 8.78 -10.17
CA LEU A 193 -11.56 9.40 -9.05
C LEU A 193 -12.83 10.16 -9.50
N PRO A 194 -12.84 10.97 -10.58
CA PRO A 194 -14.04 11.68 -10.99
C PRO A 194 -15.18 10.80 -11.50
N PHE A 195 -14.92 9.49 -11.72
CA PHE A 195 -15.87 8.53 -12.31
C PHE A 195 -16.35 7.45 -11.30
N ARG A 196 -16.03 7.62 -10.03
CA ARG A 196 -16.36 6.72 -8.91
C ARG A 196 -17.54 7.18 -8.10
#